data_6eecc60159138b0199e542159748f649
#
_entry.id   6eecc60159138b0199e542159748f649
#
_cell.length_a   1.000
_cell.length_b   1.000
_cell.length_c   1.000
_cell.angle_alpha   90.00
_cell.angle_beta   90.00
_cell.angle_gamma   90.00
#
_symmetry.space_group_name_H-M   'P 1'
#
loop_
_entity.id
_entity.type
_entity.pdbx_description
1 polymer ?
#
loop_
_entity_poly.entity_id
_entity_poly.type
_entity_poly.pdbx_seq_one_letter_code
_entity_poly.pdbx_strand_id
1 'polypeptide(L)'
;MQSMEENLGYRFRDPALLTRALTRRAYAEEERQKGRYLEDQEILSTLGDAALKAAFVDLLVRAHYPTQDTITRARETLERHDALAGIALQIGIGPSIRLGAGEKREGAGEDPPVLAETLEAVIGAIYLDGGCEAARHAVMRWYGNRIKPHPM
;
A
#
# COMPACT_ATOMS: atom_id res chain seq x y z
N MET A 1 -3.25 22.10 4.11
CA MET A 1 -3.56 20.67 3.95
C MET A 1 -2.42 19.98 3.22
N GLN A 2 -1.89 18.91 3.80
CA GLN A 2 -0.81 18.17 3.16
C GLN A 2 -1.34 17.35 1.98
N SER A 3 -0.55 17.26 0.92
CA SER A 3 -0.89 16.41 -0.21
C SER A 3 -0.66 14.94 0.17
N MET A 4 -1.29 14.03 -0.59
CA MET A 4 -1.08 12.60 -0.37
C MET A 4 0.40 12.24 -0.55
N GLU A 5 1.09 12.84 -1.52
CA GLU A 5 2.51 12.59 -1.72
C GLU A 5 3.35 12.98 -0.51
N GLU A 6 3.03 14.09 0.14
CA GLU A 6 3.72 14.47 1.38
C GLU A 6 3.49 13.45 2.48
N ASN A 7 2.26 12.96 2.62
CA ASN A 7 1.93 11.95 3.61
C ASN A 7 2.66 10.63 3.34
N LEU A 8 2.76 10.24 2.07
CA LEU A 8 3.45 9.03 1.65
C LEU A 8 4.98 9.15 1.81
N GLY A 9 5.50 10.36 1.68
CA GLY A 9 6.94 10.59 1.63
C GLY A 9 7.55 10.22 0.29
N TYR A 10 6.74 10.18 -0.76
CA TYR A 10 7.19 9.85 -2.10
C TYR A 10 6.50 10.77 -3.13
N ARG A 11 7.29 11.30 -4.05
CA ARG A 11 6.77 12.15 -5.12
C ARG A 11 6.79 11.40 -6.44
N PHE A 12 5.61 11.24 -7.03
CA PHE A 12 5.45 10.49 -8.28
C PHE A 12 5.97 11.30 -9.48
N ARG A 13 6.68 10.61 -10.37
CA ARG A 13 7.03 11.14 -11.68
C ARG A 13 5.80 11.12 -12.58
N ASP A 14 5.01 10.05 -12.46
CA ASP A 14 3.72 9.90 -13.14
C ASP A 14 2.60 9.89 -12.11
N PRO A 15 1.98 11.05 -11.83
CA PRO A 15 0.91 11.13 -10.84
C PRO A 15 -0.32 10.27 -11.17
N ALA A 16 -0.50 9.88 -12.42
CA ALA A 16 -1.60 9.01 -12.81
C ALA A 16 -1.53 7.66 -12.12
N LEU A 17 -0.32 7.19 -11.79
CA LEU A 17 -0.15 5.94 -11.06
C LEU A 17 -0.74 6.01 -9.66
N LEU A 18 -0.56 7.14 -8.97
CA LEU A 18 -1.18 7.32 -7.65
C LEU A 18 -2.70 7.36 -7.76
N THR A 19 -3.23 8.09 -8.73
CA THR A 19 -4.67 8.14 -8.95
C THR A 19 -5.24 6.75 -9.19
N ARG A 20 -4.56 5.95 -10.02
CA ARG A 20 -4.96 4.56 -10.28
C ARG A 20 -4.91 3.72 -9.02
N ALA A 21 -3.86 3.87 -8.21
CA ALA A 21 -3.72 3.12 -6.95
C ALA A 21 -4.84 3.45 -5.97
N LEU A 22 -5.42 4.65 -6.05
CA LEU A 22 -6.50 5.08 -5.18
C LEU A 22 -7.89 4.81 -5.76
N THR A 23 -7.97 4.15 -6.92
CA THR A 23 -9.24 3.93 -7.62
C THR A 23 -9.73 2.50 -7.41
N ARG A 24 -10.85 2.34 -6.70
CA ARG A 24 -11.49 1.06 -6.50
C ARG A 24 -12.14 0.58 -7.80
N ARG A 25 -12.22 -0.73 -7.95
CA ARG A 25 -12.88 -1.34 -9.12
C ARG A 25 -14.32 -0.85 -9.28
N ALA A 26 -15.07 -0.79 -8.18
CA ALA A 26 -16.45 -0.34 -8.23
C ALA A 26 -16.57 1.09 -8.78
N TYR A 27 -15.65 1.98 -8.38
CA TYR A 27 -15.63 3.33 -8.92
C TYR A 27 -15.35 3.33 -10.43
N ALA A 28 -14.36 2.55 -10.86
CA ALA A 28 -14.01 2.47 -12.27
C ALA A 28 -15.18 1.91 -13.11
N GLU A 29 -15.89 0.91 -12.57
CA GLU A 29 -17.06 0.35 -13.24
C GLU A 29 -18.17 1.39 -13.42
N GLU A 30 -18.45 2.19 -12.38
CA GLU A 30 -19.46 3.26 -12.46
C GLU A 30 -19.08 4.32 -13.49
N GLU A 31 -17.79 4.67 -13.55
CA GLU A 31 -17.32 5.63 -14.54
C GLU A 31 -17.42 5.07 -15.97
N ARG A 32 -17.16 3.77 -16.13
CA ARG A 32 -17.31 3.11 -17.43
C ARG A 32 -18.73 3.22 -17.95
N GLN A 33 -19.71 3.07 -17.08
CA GLN A 33 -21.12 3.19 -17.47
C GLN A 33 -21.46 4.61 -17.95
N LYS A 34 -20.67 5.59 -17.52
CA LYS A 34 -20.80 6.99 -17.97
C LYS A 34 -19.95 7.30 -19.20
N GLY A 35 -19.30 6.28 -19.77
CA GLY A 35 -18.43 6.45 -20.93
C GLY A 35 -16.99 6.83 -20.61
N ARG A 36 -16.58 6.77 -19.33
CA ARG A 36 -15.21 7.10 -18.90
C ARG A 36 -14.46 5.82 -18.55
N TYR A 37 -13.34 5.58 -19.23
CA TYR A 37 -12.54 4.37 -19.01
C TYR A 37 -11.38 4.70 -18.09
N LEU A 38 -11.44 4.19 -16.86
CA LEU A 38 -10.40 4.34 -15.86
C LEU A 38 -9.86 2.98 -15.49
N GLU A 39 -8.56 2.91 -15.27
CA GLU A 39 -7.94 1.72 -14.71
C GLU A 39 -8.09 1.74 -13.19
N ASP A 40 -8.43 0.57 -12.62
CA ASP A 40 -8.53 0.42 -11.18
C ASP A 40 -7.22 -0.03 -10.54
N GLN A 41 -7.26 -0.24 -9.23
CA GLN A 41 -6.07 -0.54 -8.42
C GLN A 41 -5.65 -2.01 -8.40
N GLU A 42 -6.43 -2.93 -8.98
CA GLU A 42 -6.24 -4.36 -8.73
C GLU A 42 -4.88 -4.90 -9.16
N ILE A 43 -4.43 -4.55 -10.36
CA ILE A 43 -3.12 -5.00 -10.83
C ILE A 43 -2.00 -4.39 -9.97
N LEU A 44 -2.15 -3.14 -9.59
CA LEU A 44 -1.17 -2.48 -8.73
C LEU A 44 -1.13 -3.12 -7.35
N SER A 45 -2.27 -3.54 -6.83
CA SER A 45 -2.36 -4.25 -5.56
C SER A 45 -1.62 -5.58 -5.61
N THR A 46 -1.77 -6.32 -6.72
CA THR A 46 -1.05 -7.57 -6.94
C THR A 46 0.46 -7.36 -6.96
N LEU A 47 0.91 -6.36 -7.70
CA LEU A 47 2.34 -6.02 -7.74
C LEU A 47 2.84 -5.57 -6.37
N GLY A 48 2.05 -4.73 -5.70
CA GLY A 48 2.40 -4.21 -4.38
C GLY A 48 2.53 -5.28 -3.31
N ASP A 49 1.68 -6.31 -3.37
CA ASP A 49 1.79 -7.44 -2.45
C ASP A 49 3.16 -8.10 -2.56
N ALA A 50 3.62 -8.35 -3.78
CA ALA A 50 4.94 -8.95 -4.01
C ALA A 50 6.07 -8.00 -3.59
N ALA A 51 5.94 -6.71 -3.89
CA ALA A 51 6.95 -5.71 -3.54
C ALA A 51 7.06 -5.55 -2.02
N LEU A 52 5.93 -5.58 -1.30
CA LEU A 52 5.92 -5.53 0.16
C LEU A 52 6.65 -6.72 0.76
N LYS A 53 6.35 -7.92 0.26
CA LYS A 53 7.03 -9.14 0.74
C LYS A 53 8.53 -9.03 0.58
N ALA A 54 8.99 -8.62 -0.59
CA ALA A 54 10.43 -8.46 -0.84
C ALA A 54 11.04 -7.41 0.09
N ALA A 55 10.36 -6.28 0.27
CA ALA A 55 10.85 -5.21 1.13
C ALA A 55 10.92 -5.64 2.59
N PHE A 56 9.90 -6.34 3.09
CA PHE A 56 9.91 -6.85 4.46
C PHE A 56 11.05 -7.82 4.69
N VAL A 57 11.24 -8.78 3.78
CA VAL A 57 12.34 -9.75 3.90
C VAL A 57 13.68 -9.04 3.89
N ASP A 58 13.86 -8.08 2.97
CA ASP A 58 15.09 -7.29 2.90
C ASP A 58 15.38 -6.57 4.22
N LEU A 59 14.38 -5.90 4.78
CA LEU A 59 14.54 -5.14 6.02
C LEU A 59 14.80 -6.06 7.21
N LEU A 60 14.16 -7.23 7.26
CA LEU A 60 14.37 -8.21 8.33
C LEU A 60 15.76 -8.83 8.26
N VAL A 61 16.26 -9.12 7.05
CA VAL A 61 17.63 -9.57 6.87
C VAL A 61 18.62 -8.53 7.41
N ARG A 62 18.40 -7.27 7.07
CA ARG A 62 19.27 -6.17 7.54
C ARG A 62 19.16 -5.94 9.05
N ALA A 63 18.04 -6.32 9.65
CA ALA A 63 17.82 -6.24 11.10
C ALA A 63 18.35 -7.48 11.83
N HIS A 64 19.09 -8.33 11.12
CA HIS A 64 19.79 -9.49 11.67
C HIS A 64 18.88 -10.61 12.17
N TYR A 65 17.71 -10.79 11.56
CA TYR A 65 16.87 -11.94 11.84
C TYR A 65 17.61 -13.19 11.34
N PRO A 66 17.86 -14.17 12.23
CA PRO A 66 18.89 -15.20 11.98
C PRO A 66 18.46 -16.39 11.13
N THR A 67 17.17 -16.65 10.97
CA THR A 67 16.71 -17.87 10.30
C THR A 67 15.56 -17.59 9.36
N GLN A 68 15.38 -18.49 8.41
CA GLN A 68 14.24 -18.46 7.51
C GLN A 68 12.92 -18.41 8.30
N ASP A 69 12.81 -19.20 9.36
CA ASP A 69 11.61 -19.26 10.18
C ASP A 69 11.33 -17.92 10.89
N THR A 70 12.35 -17.29 11.51
CA THR A 70 12.15 -16.01 12.18
C THR A 70 11.73 -14.91 11.20
N ILE A 71 12.31 -14.92 10.00
CA ILE A 71 11.97 -13.96 8.95
C ILE A 71 10.53 -14.17 8.48
N THR A 72 10.16 -15.42 8.20
CA THR A 72 8.82 -15.75 7.71
C THR A 72 7.75 -15.34 8.72
N ARG A 73 7.95 -15.64 10.00
CA ARG A 73 6.98 -15.29 11.05
C ARG A 73 6.85 -13.79 11.21
N ALA A 74 7.96 -13.06 11.21
CA ALA A 74 7.92 -11.61 11.33
C ALA A 74 7.24 -10.97 10.13
N ARG A 75 7.55 -11.46 8.93
CA ARG A 75 6.93 -10.99 7.70
C ARG A 75 5.43 -11.18 7.71
N GLU A 76 4.95 -12.36 8.10
CA GLU A 76 3.53 -12.66 8.18
C GLU A 76 2.80 -11.71 9.12
N THR A 77 3.41 -11.35 10.25
CA THR A 77 2.84 -10.38 11.17
C THR A 77 2.73 -8.99 10.54
N LEU A 78 3.75 -8.57 9.81
CA LEU A 78 3.75 -7.26 9.14
C LEU A 78 2.75 -7.18 7.99
N GLU A 79 2.44 -8.30 7.36
CA GLU A 79 1.54 -8.39 6.21
C GLU A 79 0.06 -8.55 6.57
N ARG A 80 -0.29 -8.71 7.83
CA ARG A 80 -1.68 -8.88 8.23
C ARG A 80 -2.50 -7.68 7.78
N HIS A 81 -3.75 -7.93 7.39
CA HIS A 81 -4.64 -6.86 6.93
C HIS A 81 -4.81 -5.75 7.98
N ASP A 82 -4.89 -6.12 9.25
CA ASP A 82 -5.02 -5.11 10.31
C ASP A 82 -3.74 -4.27 10.45
N ALA A 83 -2.57 -4.88 10.25
CA ALA A 83 -1.30 -4.15 10.30
C ALA A 83 -1.17 -3.19 9.10
N LEU A 84 -1.49 -3.66 7.90
CA LEU A 84 -1.47 -2.84 6.70
C LEU A 84 -2.50 -1.70 6.82
N ALA A 85 -3.70 -2.00 7.29
CA ALA A 85 -4.74 -1.00 7.49
C ALA A 85 -4.32 0.07 8.49
N GLY A 86 -3.63 -0.34 9.57
CA GLY A 86 -3.11 0.59 10.55
C GLY A 86 -2.13 1.59 9.94
N ILE A 87 -1.24 1.13 9.08
CA ILE A 87 -0.31 2.00 8.35
C ILE A 87 -1.07 2.93 7.41
N ALA A 88 -2.05 2.40 6.66
CA ALA A 88 -2.87 3.20 5.75
C ALA A 88 -3.60 4.32 6.50
N LEU A 89 -4.11 4.03 7.69
CA LEU A 89 -4.76 5.04 8.54
C LEU A 89 -3.77 6.12 8.99
N GLN A 90 -2.56 5.74 9.40
CA GLN A 90 -1.53 6.70 9.80
C GLN A 90 -1.15 7.64 8.67
N ILE A 91 -1.08 7.12 7.45
CA ILE A 91 -0.75 7.91 6.26
C ILE A 91 -1.93 8.80 5.84
N GLY A 92 -3.16 8.42 6.21
CA GLY A 92 -4.35 9.18 5.85
C GLY A 92 -4.86 8.85 4.45
N ILE A 93 -4.69 7.61 4.02
CA ILE A 93 -5.10 7.17 2.67
C ILE A 93 -6.62 7.15 2.51
N GLY A 94 -7.34 6.76 3.57
CA GLY A 94 -8.79 6.52 3.50
C GLY A 94 -9.60 7.58 2.77
N PRO A 95 -9.50 8.85 3.16
CA PRO A 95 -10.29 9.91 2.52
C PRO A 95 -9.98 10.13 1.03
N SER A 96 -8.83 9.67 0.57
CA SER A 96 -8.41 9.84 -0.83
C SER A 96 -8.83 8.69 -1.73
N ILE A 97 -9.38 7.61 -1.17
CA ILE A 97 -9.79 6.45 -1.96
C ILE A 97 -11.05 6.79 -2.76
N ARG A 98 -10.99 6.52 -4.06
CA ARG A 98 -12.14 6.70 -4.96
C ARG A 98 -13.00 5.46 -4.88
N LEU A 99 -14.09 5.57 -4.13
CA LEU A 99 -15.00 4.47 -3.82
C LEU A 99 -16.20 4.45 -4.77
N GLY A 100 -16.74 3.26 -5.03
CA GLY A 100 -18.04 3.15 -5.65
C GLY A 100 -19.14 3.67 -4.72
N ALA A 101 -20.31 4.00 -5.27
CA ALA A 101 -21.41 4.58 -4.49
C ALA A 101 -21.83 3.69 -3.32
N GLY A 102 -21.91 2.36 -3.54
CA GLY A 102 -22.26 1.42 -2.49
C GLY A 102 -21.20 1.35 -1.40
N GLU A 103 -19.93 1.30 -1.80
CA GLU A 103 -18.81 1.31 -0.86
C GLU A 103 -18.80 2.58 -0.02
N LYS A 104 -19.09 3.71 -0.65
CA LYS A 104 -19.13 5.00 0.03
C LYS A 104 -20.24 5.04 1.07
N ARG A 105 -21.42 4.51 0.75
CA ARG A 105 -22.54 4.44 1.70
C ARG A 105 -22.21 3.54 2.90
N GLU A 106 -21.44 2.51 2.70
CA GLU A 106 -21.04 1.57 3.75
C GLU A 106 -19.83 2.04 4.55
N GLY A 107 -19.24 3.18 4.19
CA GLY A 107 -18.05 3.68 4.87
C GLY A 107 -16.80 2.87 4.59
N ALA A 108 -16.71 2.28 3.40
CA ALA A 108 -15.63 1.34 3.04
C ALA A 108 -14.24 1.98 3.08
N GLY A 109 -14.14 3.31 3.04
CA GLY A 109 -12.86 4.00 3.16
C GLY A 109 -12.14 3.78 4.49
N GLU A 110 -12.84 3.24 5.50
CA GLU A 110 -12.26 2.89 6.80
C GLU A 110 -12.19 1.38 7.02
N ASP A 111 -12.64 0.59 6.05
CA ASP A 111 -12.63 -0.88 6.14
C ASP A 111 -11.20 -1.41 6.05
N PRO A 112 -10.76 -2.25 7.02
CA PRO A 112 -9.39 -2.79 6.98
C PRO A 112 -9.02 -3.50 5.69
N PRO A 113 -9.86 -4.38 5.10
CA PRO A 113 -9.49 -4.99 3.81
C PRO A 113 -9.31 -3.97 2.68
N VAL A 114 -10.15 -2.94 2.63
CA VAL A 114 -10.05 -1.89 1.60
C VAL A 114 -8.78 -1.07 1.80
N LEU A 115 -8.48 -0.71 3.04
CA LEU A 115 -7.27 0.05 3.37
C LEU A 115 -6.01 -0.76 3.06
N ALA A 116 -6.00 -2.04 3.41
CA ALA A 116 -4.86 -2.91 3.16
C ALA A 116 -4.61 -3.06 1.66
N GLU A 117 -5.66 -3.35 0.89
CA GLU A 117 -5.55 -3.51 -0.56
C GLU A 117 -5.08 -2.23 -1.23
N THR A 118 -5.58 -1.08 -0.77
CA THR A 118 -5.18 0.21 -1.32
C THR A 118 -3.73 0.54 -0.98
N LEU A 119 -3.26 0.21 0.23
CA LEU A 119 -1.86 0.39 0.59
C LEU A 119 -0.96 -0.45 -0.32
N GLU A 120 -1.34 -1.70 -0.58
CA GLU A 120 -0.61 -2.55 -1.51
C GLU A 120 -0.57 -1.92 -2.91
N ALA A 121 -1.69 -1.37 -3.37
CA ALA A 121 -1.75 -0.71 -4.68
C ALA A 121 -0.83 0.51 -4.72
N VAL A 122 -0.77 1.28 -3.64
CA VAL A 122 0.13 2.45 -3.57
C VAL A 122 1.59 2.00 -3.66
N ILE A 123 1.97 0.93 -2.98
CA ILE A 123 3.33 0.38 -3.09
C ILE A 123 3.60 -0.11 -4.51
N GLY A 124 2.63 -0.75 -5.13
CA GLY A 124 2.75 -1.17 -6.54
C GLY A 124 2.99 0.02 -7.47
N ALA A 125 2.27 1.12 -7.23
CA ALA A 125 2.45 2.35 -7.99
C ALA A 125 3.84 2.95 -7.78
N ILE A 126 4.32 2.99 -6.55
CA ILE A 126 5.68 3.48 -6.24
C ILE A 126 6.73 2.60 -6.93
N TYR A 127 6.52 1.27 -6.91
CA TYR A 127 7.43 0.35 -7.57
C TYR A 127 7.52 0.61 -9.08
N LEU A 128 6.38 0.80 -9.73
CA LEU A 128 6.38 1.09 -11.17
C LEU A 128 7.01 2.44 -11.48
N ASP A 129 6.77 3.41 -10.64
CA ASP A 129 7.25 4.79 -10.86
C ASP A 129 8.72 4.96 -10.54
N GLY A 130 9.18 4.38 -9.44
CA GLY A 130 10.53 4.63 -8.93
C GLY A 130 11.39 3.39 -8.76
N GLY A 131 10.85 2.20 -8.99
CA GLY A 131 11.60 0.96 -8.91
C GLY A 131 11.64 0.36 -7.50
N CYS A 132 12.37 -0.73 -7.40
CA CYS A 132 12.51 -1.53 -6.18
C CYS A 132 13.03 -0.70 -4.99
N GLU A 133 14.03 0.13 -5.23
CA GLU A 133 14.61 0.98 -4.18
C GLU A 133 13.59 1.96 -3.60
N ALA A 134 12.80 2.60 -4.47
CA ALA A 134 11.77 3.53 -4.02
C ALA A 134 10.73 2.83 -3.16
N ALA A 135 10.29 1.63 -3.58
CA ALA A 135 9.33 0.83 -2.81
C ALA A 135 9.92 0.44 -1.45
N ARG A 136 11.18 -0.02 -1.42
CA ARG A 136 11.85 -0.40 -0.17
C ARG A 136 11.96 0.81 0.78
N HIS A 137 12.34 1.97 0.27
CA HIS A 137 12.42 3.19 1.08
C HIS A 137 11.07 3.58 1.66
N ALA A 138 10.00 3.48 0.89
CA ALA A 138 8.66 3.79 1.36
C ALA A 138 8.26 2.85 2.50
N VAL A 139 8.48 1.54 2.33
CA VAL A 139 8.17 0.55 3.35
C VAL A 139 8.99 0.82 4.62
N MET A 140 10.28 1.10 4.47
CA MET A 140 11.15 1.42 5.61
C MET A 140 10.63 2.66 6.36
N ARG A 141 10.22 3.70 5.64
CA ARG A 141 9.69 4.91 6.24
C ARG A 141 8.40 4.63 7.04
N TRP A 142 7.50 3.82 6.47
CA TRP A 142 6.21 3.55 7.11
C TRP A 142 6.29 2.55 8.24
N TYR A 143 7.19 1.57 8.14
CA TYR A 143 7.28 0.44 9.07
C TYR A 143 8.52 0.47 9.95
N GLY A 144 9.41 1.44 9.80
CA GLY A 144 10.70 1.44 10.47
C GLY A 144 10.62 1.20 11.97
N ASN A 145 9.63 1.78 12.63
CA ASN A 145 9.44 1.62 14.08
C ASN A 145 8.93 0.24 14.47
N ARG A 146 8.43 -0.53 13.52
CA ARG A 146 7.85 -1.86 13.75
C ARG A 146 8.82 -2.99 13.41
N ILE A 147 9.89 -2.68 12.68
CA ILE A 147 10.92 -3.64 12.32
C ILE A 147 12.11 -3.40 13.25
N LYS A 148 12.10 -4.07 14.39
CA LYS A 148 13.17 -3.93 15.39
C LYS A 148 14.25 -4.95 15.14
N PRO A 149 15.51 -4.63 15.51
CA PRO A 149 16.58 -5.64 15.45
C PRO A 149 16.18 -6.88 16.22
N HIS A 150 16.52 -8.04 15.68
CA HIS A 150 16.24 -9.29 16.36
C HIS A 150 17.06 -9.38 17.64
N PRO A 151 16.48 -9.75 18.78
CA PRO A 151 17.25 -9.92 20.00
C PRO A 151 18.29 -11.01 19.82
N MET A 152 19.52 -10.71 20.24
CA MET A 152 20.60 -11.69 20.19
C MET A 152 20.64 -12.54 21.45
#